data_3c74e9e321bf72709346ca5b737161f3
#
_entry.id   3c74e9e321bf72709346ca5b737161f3
#
_cell.length_a   1.000
_cell.length_b   1.000
_cell.length_c   1.000
_cell.angle_alpha   90.00
_cell.angle_beta   90.00
_cell.angle_gamma   90.00
#
_symmetry.space_group_name_H-M   'P 1'
#
loop_
_entity.id
_entity.type
_entity.pdbx_description
1 polymer ?
#
loop_
_entity_poly.entity_id
_entity_poly.type
_entity_poly.pdbx_seq_one_letter_code
_entity_poly.pdbx_strand_id
1 'polypeptide(L)'
;MKRAYLKLAWSAAGTLLILVFVSCLAAASGSSGIPKSVNVSASHSASPAAQLTFRRIFKSSAPEFIEITVREDADQATYDIRQLDEDPEKLQFEVGAPLRAKMFELAGELNHFQGQDLDVHRKIANLGEKTFRWEQGAQAYEAKFNYTLSAPASQLLQIFEGLARQQELLMLLERRMKYDRLGINDALLQFETELNRKLLPEPQRALTTLDQIAADSRFVEIGRQRARALAERIRHPS
;
A
#
# COMPACT_ATOMS: atom_id res chain seq x y z
N MET A 1 31.07 2.86 21.47
CA MET A 1 31.08 4.33 21.42
C MET A 1 29.64 4.80 21.41
N LYS A 2 29.17 5.36 22.52
CA LYS A 2 27.77 5.81 22.74
C LYS A 2 27.58 7.18 22.07
N ARG A 3 26.68 7.32 21.13
CA ARG A 3 26.23 8.62 20.61
C ARG A 3 24.97 9.04 21.33
N ALA A 4 25.07 10.14 22.07
CA ALA A 4 23.96 10.79 22.72
C ALA A 4 23.15 11.61 21.71
N TYR A 5 21.86 11.42 21.67
CA TYR A 5 20.93 12.29 20.93
C TYR A 5 20.33 13.32 21.87
N LEU A 6 20.54 14.57 21.52
CA LEU A 6 20.09 15.77 22.20
C LEU A 6 18.57 15.93 21.96
N LYS A 7 17.79 15.89 23.03
CA LYS A 7 16.35 16.21 22.98
C LYS A 7 16.16 17.70 23.06
N LEU A 8 15.61 18.33 22.03
CA LEU A 8 15.10 19.70 22.06
C LEU A 8 13.62 19.65 22.48
N ALA A 9 13.37 20.18 23.67
CA ALA A 9 12.02 20.43 24.15
C ALA A 9 11.53 21.77 23.60
N TRP A 10 10.36 21.78 22.98
CA TRP A 10 9.65 23.03 22.65
C TRP A 10 8.44 23.19 23.54
N SER A 11 8.48 24.32 24.25
CA SER A 11 7.52 24.82 25.20
C SER A 11 6.26 25.35 24.50
N ALA A 12 5.11 24.99 25.06
CA ALA A 12 3.82 25.53 24.70
C ALA A 12 3.63 26.92 25.31
N ALA A 13 3.09 27.85 24.54
CA ALA A 13 2.47 29.06 25.07
C ALA A 13 1.07 29.19 24.48
N GLY A 14 0.09 29.17 25.33
CA GLY A 14 -1.33 29.29 25.03
C GLY A 14 -1.74 30.72 24.71
N THR A 15 -2.84 30.85 24.00
CA THR A 15 -3.65 32.06 23.99
C THR A 15 -5.13 31.70 23.91
N LEU A 16 -5.80 31.99 25.00
CA LEU A 16 -7.23 31.90 25.22
C LEU A 16 -7.89 33.11 24.55
N LEU A 17 -8.86 32.90 23.66
CA LEU A 17 -9.69 33.98 23.12
C LEU A 17 -11.16 33.68 23.42
N ILE A 18 -11.70 34.47 24.37
CA ILE A 18 -13.11 34.54 24.73
C ILE A 18 -13.82 35.43 23.72
N LEU A 19 -14.89 34.97 23.11
CA LEU A 19 -15.80 35.82 22.33
C LEU A 19 -17.23 35.75 22.84
N VAL A 20 -17.69 36.94 23.12
CA VAL A 20 -18.91 37.38 23.78
C VAL A 20 -20.15 37.16 22.91
N PHE A 21 -21.23 36.69 23.53
CA PHE A 21 -22.60 36.67 23.05
C PHE A 21 -23.13 38.09 22.83
N VAL A 22 -23.75 38.38 21.69
CA VAL A 22 -24.67 39.45 21.54
C VAL A 22 -26.00 38.91 21.02
N SER A 23 -27.01 38.93 21.86
CA SER A 23 -28.41 38.70 21.50
C SER A 23 -29.00 39.95 20.86
N CYS A 24 -29.66 39.81 19.74
CA CYS A 24 -30.57 40.86 19.24
C CYS A 24 -31.94 40.26 18.91
N LEU A 25 -32.91 40.70 19.68
CA LEU A 25 -34.34 40.43 19.56
C LEU A 25 -34.94 41.53 18.66
N ALA A 26 -35.63 41.18 17.59
CA ALA A 26 -36.54 42.14 16.91
C ALA A 26 -37.73 41.40 16.30
N ALA A 27 -38.88 42.04 16.46
CA ALA A 27 -40.20 41.50 16.29
C ALA A 27 -40.76 41.50 14.86
N ALA A 28 -41.80 40.70 14.74
CA ALA A 28 -42.76 40.43 13.71
C ALA A 28 -43.16 41.53 12.70
N SER A 29 -43.38 41.11 11.44
CA SER A 29 -44.61 41.45 10.68
C SER A 29 -44.75 40.49 9.51
N GLY A 30 -45.97 39.98 9.29
CA GLY A 30 -46.29 38.95 8.34
C GLY A 30 -46.38 39.44 6.89
N SER A 31 -46.16 38.51 5.97
CA SER A 31 -46.64 38.55 4.61
C SER A 31 -46.73 37.14 4.05
N SER A 32 -47.91 36.82 3.56
CA SER A 32 -48.24 35.58 2.84
C SER A 32 -47.40 35.43 1.56
N GLY A 33 -46.64 34.34 1.45
CA GLY A 33 -45.84 34.02 0.25
C GLY A 33 -45.70 32.51 0.11
N ILE A 34 -46.27 31.97 -0.92
CA ILE A 34 -46.15 30.71 -1.65
C ILE A 34 -45.06 29.75 -1.13
N PRO A 35 -45.36 28.46 -0.90
CA PRO A 35 -44.33 27.50 -0.47
C PRO A 35 -43.34 27.26 -1.61
N LYS A 36 -42.16 27.84 -1.48
CA LYS A 36 -40.98 27.47 -2.24
C LYS A 36 -40.65 26.02 -1.89
N SER A 37 -40.72 25.15 -2.88
CA SER A 37 -40.21 23.77 -2.78
C SER A 37 -38.80 23.80 -2.24
N VAL A 38 -38.65 23.36 -1.02
CA VAL A 38 -37.32 23.07 -0.43
C VAL A 38 -36.78 21.87 -1.19
N ASN A 39 -35.92 22.13 -2.15
CA ASN A 39 -35.02 21.09 -2.67
C ASN A 39 -34.16 20.63 -1.51
N VAL A 40 -34.59 19.57 -0.84
CA VAL A 40 -33.72 18.78 0.02
C VAL A 40 -32.73 18.12 -0.92
N SER A 41 -31.61 18.79 -1.15
CA SER A 41 -30.42 18.14 -1.67
C SER A 41 -30.10 17.02 -0.68
N ALA A 42 -30.54 15.80 -1.00
CA ALA A 42 -30.07 14.62 -0.34
C ALA A 42 -28.54 14.59 -0.50
N SER A 43 -27.84 15.05 0.51
CA SER A 43 -26.42 14.77 0.66
C SER A 43 -26.32 13.26 0.67
N HIS A 44 -25.98 12.67 -0.47
CA HIS A 44 -25.50 11.32 -0.55
C HIS A 44 -24.25 11.30 0.34
N SER A 45 -24.41 10.87 1.59
CA SER A 45 -23.30 10.45 2.40
C SER A 45 -22.67 9.26 1.66
N ALA A 46 -21.63 9.53 0.88
CA ALA A 46 -20.86 8.49 0.22
C ALA A 46 -20.48 7.49 1.31
N SER A 47 -20.87 6.23 1.13
CA SER A 47 -20.43 5.16 2.03
C SER A 47 -18.91 5.23 2.11
N PRO A 48 -18.32 5.09 3.31
CA PRO A 48 -16.86 5.11 3.44
C PRO A 48 -16.26 4.05 2.53
N ALA A 49 -15.19 4.44 1.83
CA ALA A 49 -14.51 3.54 0.91
C ALA A 49 -13.98 2.32 1.63
N ALA A 50 -14.03 1.18 0.96
CA ALA A 50 -13.50 -0.07 1.51
C ALA A 50 -11.96 -0.02 1.52
N GLN A 51 -11.39 -0.71 2.49
CA GLN A 51 -9.95 -0.89 2.67
C GLN A 51 -9.63 -2.37 2.81
N LEU A 52 -8.57 -2.79 2.13
CA LEU A 52 -8.07 -4.16 2.15
C LEU A 52 -6.65 -4.15 2.67
N THR A 53 -6.39 -4.89 3.75
CA THR A 53 -5.07 -5.02 4.37
C THR A 53 -4.60 -6.47 4.32
N PHE A 54 -3.39 -6.66 3.88
CA PHE A 54 -2.64 -7.91 4.00
C PHE A 54 -1.54 -7.75 5.03
N ARG A 55 -1.39 -8.73 5.93
CA ARG A 55 -0.28 -8.81 6.87
C ARG A 55 0.32 -10.21 6.84
N ARG A 56 1.65 -10.28 6.85
CA ARG A 56 2.40 -11.52 7.05
C ARG A 56 3.41 -11.35 8.18
N ILE A 57 3.42 -12.29 9.10
CA ILE A 57 4.44 -12.40 10.15
C ILE A 57 5.13 -13.75 9.99
N PHE A 58 6.42 -13.71 9.67
CA PHE A 58 7.22 -14.92 9.53
C PHE A 58 8.59 -14.73 10.20
N LYS A 59 8.69 -15.11 11.46
CA LYS A 59 9.92 -15.00 12.24
C LYS A 59 11.07 -15.73 11.58
N SER A 60 12.26 -15.15 11.64
CA SER A 60 13.49 -15.66 11.04
C SER A 60 13.48 -15.70 9.50
N SER A 61 12.54 -15.01 8.84
CA SER A 61 12.61 -14.70 7.41
C SER A 61 13.21 -13.31 7.18
N ALA A 62 13.42 -12.98 5.93
CA ALA A 62 13.83 -11.63 5.53
C ALA A 62 12.94 -11.19 4.36
N PRO A 63 11.99 -10.28 4.59
CA PRO A 63 11.60 -9.63 5.85
C PRO A 63 10.74 -10.53 6.77
N GLU A 64 10.72 -10.23 8.09
CA GLU A 64 9.87 -10.94 9.06
C GLU A 64 8.43 -10.40 9.10
N PHE A 65 8.25 -9.12 8.79
CA PHE A 65 6.97 -8.43 8.80
C PHE A 65 6.70 -7.79 7.44
N ILE A 66 5.49 -8.00 6.94
CA ILE A 66 4.95 -7.31 5.77
C ILE A 66 3.53 -6.87 6.11
N GLU A 67 3.21 -5.61 5.89
CA GLU A 67 1.83 -5.10 5.89
C GLU A 67 1.63 -4.22 4.65
N ILE A 68 0.58 -4.48 3.89
CA ILE A 68 0.16 -3.67 2.74
C ILE A 68 -1.30 -3.34 2.91
N THR A 69 -1.64 -2.06 2.74
CA THR A 69 -3.01 -1.57 2.81
C THR A 69 -3.36 -0.84 1.52
N VAL A 70 -4.46 -1.25 0.90
CA VAL A 70 -5.00 -0.70 -0.35
C VAL A 70 -6.40 -0.19 -0.10
N ARG A 71 -6.74 0.99 -0.60
CA ARG A 71 -8.08 1.56 -0.57
C ARG A 71 -8.76 1.37 -1.92
N GLU A 72 -10.07 1.16 -1.90
CA GLU A 72 -10.85 0.99 -3.12
C GLU A 72 -10.94 2.27 -3.97
N ASP A 73 -11.04 3.42 -3.30
CA ASP A 73 -11.28 4.74 -3.90
C ASP A 73 -10.01 5.56 -4.21
N ALA A 74 -8.83 5.04 -3.90
CA ALA A 74 -7.57 5.77 -4.04
C ALA A 74 -6.47 4.94 -4.68
N ASP A 75 -5.66 5.58 -5.50
CA ASP A 75 -4.48 4.96 -6.10
C ASP A 75 -3.36 4.76 -5.08
N GLN A 76 -3.32 5.61 -4.05
CA GLN A 76 -2.34 5.51 -2.99
C GLN A 76 -2.63 4.34 -2.06
N ALA A 77 -1.62 3.51 -1.88
CA ALA A 77 -1.55 2.42 -0.92
C ALA A 77 -0.39 2.65 0.04
N THR A 78 -0.35 1.90 1.12
CA THR A 78 0.77 1.94 2.08
C THR A 78 1.38 0.57 2.26
N TYR A 79 2.68 0.53 2.56
CA TYR A 79 3.38 -0.69 2.95
C TYR A 79 4.30 -0.44 4.15
N ASP A 80 4.50 -1.49 4.96
CA ASP A 80 5.49 -1.59 6.02
C ASP A 80 6.18 -2.95 5.87
N ILE A 81 7.46 -2.95 5.48
CA ILE A 81 8.25 -4.15 5.22
C ILE A 81 9.53 -4.04 6.04
N ARG A 82 9.69 -4.89 7.06
CA ARG A 82 10.76 -4.73 8.05
C ARG A 82 11.07 -6.03 8.81
N GLN A 83 12.12 -6.00 9.62
CA GLN A 83 12.32 -6.98 10.68
C GLN A 83 11.40 -6.63 11.88
N LEU A 84 11.10 -7.61 12.74
CA LEU A 84 10.19 -7.39 13.87
C LEU A 84 10.78 -6.49 14.97
N ASP A 85 12.11 -6.37 15.04
CA ASP A 85 12.83 -5.51 15.98
C ASP A 85 13.07 -4.08 15.46
N GLU A 86 12.71 -3.80 14.21
CA GLU A 86 12.74 -2.47 13.61
C GLU A 86 11.46 -1.68 13.93
N ASP A 87 11.58 -0.36 14.03
CA ASP A 87 10.43 0.53 14.24
C ASP A 87 9.50 0.49 13.01
N PRO A 88 8.17 0.52 13.22
CA PRO A 88 7.21 0.59 12.12
C PRO A 88 7.41 1.83 11.24
N GLU A 89 7.49 1.63 9.93
CA GLU A 89 7.58 2.72 8.96
C GLU A 89 6.60 2.47 7.81
N LYS A 90 5.51 3.24 7.76
CA LYS A 90 4.52 3.15 6.69
C LYS A 90 4.91 4.08 5.54
N LEU A 91 5.34 3.48 4.45
CA LEU A 91 5.67 4.16 3.21
C LEU A 91 4.49 4.11 2.24
N GLN A 92 4.42 5.09 1.35
CA GLN A 92 3.36 5.19 0.33
C GLN A 92 3.85 4.67 -1.02
N PHE A 93 2.95 4.06 -1.77
CA PHE A 93 3.15 3.68 -3.16
C PHE A 93 1.81 3.73 -3.91
N GLU A 94 1.85 3.59 -5.22
CA GLU A 94 0.65 3.59 -6.04
C GLU A 94 0.28 2.18 -6.48
N VAL A 95 -1.02 1.89 -6.55
CA VAL A 95 -1.60 0.68 -7.14
C VAL A 95 -2.57 1.08 -8.24
N GLY A 96 -2.34 0.58 -9.45
CA GLY A 96 -3.16 0.89 -10.61
C GLY A 96 -4.61 0.43 -10.47
N ALA A 97 -5.53 1.19 -11.06
CA ALA A 97 -6.97 0.92 -10.97
C ALA A 97 -7.35 -0.53 -11.40
N PRO A 98 -6.80 -1.12 -12.46
CA PRO A 98 -7.16 -2.49 -12.85
C PRO A 98 -6.73 -3.53 -11.80
N LEU A 99 -5.52 -3.40 -11.24
CA LEU A 99 -5.03 -4.31 -10.22
C LEU A 99 -5.84 -4.16 -8.93
N ARG A 100 -6.11 -2.93 -8.52
CA ARG A 100 -6.94 -2.60 -7.37
C ARG A 100 -8.35 -3.21 -7.50
N ALA A 101 -9.02 -3.01 -8.65
CA ALA A 101 -10.32 -3.59 -8.91
C ALA A 101 -10.29 -5.13 -8.78
N LYS A 102 -9.24 -5.79 -9.32
CA LYS A 102 -9.08 -7.24 -9.18
C LYS A 102 -8.88 -7.68 -7.74
N MET A 103 -8.16 -6.92 -6.92
CA MET A 103 -7.98 -7.24 -5.49
C MET A 103 -9.31 -7.18 -4.73
N PHE A 104 -10.14 -6.16 -4.97
CA PHE A 104 -11.45 -6.03 -4.34
C PHE A 104 -12.47 -7.04 -4.88
N GLU A 105 -12.41 -7.40 -6.17
CA GLU A 105 -13.19 -8.50 -6.74
C GLU A 105 -12.90 -9.82 -6.00
N LEU A 106 -11.61 -10.19 -5.86
CA LEU A 106 -11.20 -11.40 -5.14
C LEU A 106 -11.62 -11.38 -3.66
N ALA A 107 -11.54 -10.22 -3.00
CA ALA A 107 -12.05 -10.07 -1.65
C ALA A 107 -13.58 -10.27 -1.58
N GLY A 108 -14.32 -9.80 -2.59
CA GLY A 108 -15.76 -10.04 -2.74
C GLY A 108 -16.10 -11.53 -2.91
N GLU A 109 -15.35 -12.26 -3.76
CA GLU A 109 -15.49 -13.71 -3.93
C GLU A 109 -15.27 -14.47 -2.61
N LEU A 110 -14.47 -13.91 -1.71
CA LEU A 110 -14.20 -14.42 -0.36
C LEU A 110 -15.17 -13.87 0.70
N ASN A 111 -16.33 -13.32 0.29
CA ASN A 111 -17.32 -12.72 1.19
C ASN A 111 -16.69 -11.69 2.15
N HIS A 112 -15.70 -10.90 1.66
CA HIS A 112 -14.96 -9.93 2.46
C HIS A 112 -14.33 -10.53 3.73
N PHE A 113 -14.02 -11.83 3.70
CA PHE A 113 -13.47 -12.64 4.79
C PHE A 113 -14.42 -12.90 5.96
N GLN A 114 -15.69 -12.49 5.86
CA GLN A 114 -16.69 -12.72 6.90
C GLN A 114 -16.97 -14.20 7.08
N GLY A 115 -16.60 -14.75 8.25
CA GLY A 115 -16.82 -16.16 8.59
C GLY A 115 -16.02 -17.14 7.72
N GLN A 116 -14.99 -16.67 7.01
CA GLN A 116 -14.15 -17.51 6.17
C GLN A 116 -13.04 -18.17 6.99
N ASP A 117 -12.94 -19.48 6.85
CA ASP A 117 -11.79 -20.25 7.28
C ASP A 117 -10.94 -20.56 6.05
N LEU A 118 -9.82 -19.84 5.91
CA LEU A 118 -8.92 -19.97 4.77
C LEU A 118 -7.78 -20.95 5.02
N ASP A 119 -7.58 -21.41 6.27
CA ASP A 119 -6.47 -22.30 6.59
C ASP A 119 -6.80 -23.75 6.26
N VAL A 120 -5.80 -24.46 5.80
CA VAL A 120 -5.95 -25.87 5.40
C VAL A 120 -6.01 -26.84 6.59
N HIS A 121 -5.66 -26.39 7.81
CA HIS A 121 -5.62 -27.18 9.06
C HIS A 121 -4.85 -28.51 8.97
N ARG A 122 -3.87 -28.57 8.09
CA ARG A 122 -3.00 -29.76 7.95
C ARG A 122 -1.65 -29.50 8.63
N LYS A 123 -1.02 -30.58 9.05
CA LYS A 123 0.37 -30.51 9.55
C LYS A 123 1.33 -30.23 8.39
N ILE A 124 1.60 -28.97 8.15
CA ILE A 124 2.52 -28.45 7.13
C ILE A 124 3.58 -27.59 7.80
N ALA A 125 4.65 -27.26 7.05
CA ALA A 125 5.63 -26.30 7.51
C ALA A 125 4.99 -24.93 7.85
N ASN A 126 5.56 -24.24 8.82
CA ASN A 126 5.19 -22.85 9.07
C ASN A 126 5.72 -21.98 7.90
N LEU A 127 4.81 -21.39 7.15
CA LEU A 127 5.09 -20.49 6.02
C LEU A 127 4.81 -19.02 6.38
N GLY A 128 4.70 -18.74 7.69
CA GLY A 128 4.31 -17.43 8.23
C GLY A 128 2.80 -17.27 8.39
N GLU A 129 2.38 -16.67 9.50
CA GLU A 129 0.99 -16.29 9.70
C GLU A 129 0.61 -15.17 8.73
N LYS A 130 -0.42 -15.40 7.94
CA LYS A 130 -0.98 -14.44 6.99
C LYS A 130 -2.36 -14.02 7.47
N THR A 131 -2.67 -12.74 7.30
CA THR A 131 -3.99 -12.18 7.63
C THR A 131 -4.46 -11.34 6.46
N PHE A 132 -5.66 -11.62 5.97
CA PHE A 132 -6.42 -10.68 5.16
C PHE A 132 -7.43 -9.97 6.06
N ARG A 133 -7.56 -8.67 5.90
CA ARG A 133 -8.53 -7.84 6.60
C ARG A 133 -9.21 -6.88 5.64
N TRP A 134 -10.54 -6.85 5.69
CA TRP A 134 -11.37 -5.91 4.97
C TRP A 134 -12.11 -5.01 5.95
N GLU A 135 -12.17 -3.72 5.64
CA GLU A 135 -12.83 -2.72 6.46
C GLU A 135 -13.63 -1.77 5.59
N GLN A 136 -14.87 -1.46 6.00
CA GLN A 136 -15.71 -0.42 5.38
C GLN A 136 -16.61 0.21 6.45
N GLY A 137 -16.38 1.47 6.78
CA GLY A 137 -17.08 2.14 7.86
C GLY A 137 -16.87 1.46 9.20
N ALA A 138 -17.96 1.00 9.82
CA ALA A 138 -17.93 0.28 11.08
C ALA A 138 -17.75 -1.24 10.93
N GLN A 139 -17.76 -1.75 9.70
CA GLN A 139 -17.60 -3.19 9.43
C GLN A 139 -16.13 -3.52 9.26
N ALA A 140 -15.68 -4.59 9.91
CA ALA A 140 -14.34 -5.13 9.76
C ALA A 140 -14.37 -6.65 9.90
N TYR A 141 -13.76 -7.33 8.95
CA TYR A 141 -13.65 -8.79 8.92
C TYR A 141 -12.23 -9.19 8.62
N GLU A 142 -11.77 -10.29 9.21
CA GLU A 142 -10.43 -10.82 8.95
C GLU A 142 -10.44 -12.34 8.86
N ALA A 143 -9.51 -12.88 8.08
CA ALA A 143 -9.22 -14.31 8.02
C ALA A 143 -7.71 -14.53 8.16
N LYS A 144 -7.33 -15.45 9.05
CA LYS A 144 -5.94 -15.84 9.30
C LYS A 144 -5.66 -17.23 8.77
N PHE A 145 -4.49 -17.43 8.20
CA PHE A 145 -4.08 -18.73 7.67
C PHE A 145 -2.55 -18.84 7.58
N ASN A 146 -2.05 -20.06 7.62
CA ASN A 146 -0.67 -20.38 7.26
C ASN A 146 -0.58 -20.74 5.77
N TYR A 147 -1.52 -21.56 5.29
CA TYR A 147 -1.60 -21.97 3.89
C TYR A 147 -3.06 -22.17 3.48
N THR A 148 -3.41 -21.81 2.25
CA THR A 148 -4.77 -21.93 1.74
C THR A 148 -4.83 -22.74 0.45
N LEU A 149 -5.95 -23.45 0.23
CA LEU A 149 -6.31 -24.13 -1.02
C LEU A 149 -7.39 -23.37 -1.79
N SER A 150 -7.92 -22.28 -1.22
CA SER A 150 -8.87 -21.41 -1.93
C SER A 150 -8.19 -20.72 -3.09
N ALA A 151 -8.70 -20.90 -4.30
CA ALA A 151 -8.14 -20.28 -5.50
C ALA A 151 -8.18 -18.73 -5.45
N PRO A 152 -9.31 -18.07 -5.06
CA PRO A 152 -9.34 -16.62 -4.92
C PRO A 152 -8.37 -16.12 -3.84
N ALA A 153 -8.28 -16.82 -2.69
CA ALA A 153 -7.35 -16.43 -1.63
C ALA A 153 -5.88 -16.59 -2.06
N SER A 154 -5.56 -17.64 -2.82
CA SER A 154 -4.22 -17.84 -3.37
C SER A 154 -3.85 -16.76 -4.39
N GLN A 155 -4.78 -16.36 -5.26
CA GLN A 155 -4.56 -15.28 -6.22
C GLN A 155 -4.36 -13.94 -5.51
N LEU A 156 -5.19 -13.63 -4.52
CA LEU A 156 -5.06 -12.40 -3.74
C LEU A 156 -3.73 -12.36 -2.98
N LEU A 157 -3.31 -13.50 -2.40
CA LEU A 157 -2.03 -13.64 -1.74
C LEU A 157 -0.87 -13.39 -2.71
N GLN A 158 -0.90 -13.97 -3.92
CA GLN A 158 0.13 -13.76 -4.94
C GLN A 158 0.25 -12.28 -5.33
N ILE A 159 -0.87 -11.57 -5.43
CA ILE A 159 -0.85 -10.13 -5.72
C ILE A 159 -0.16 -9.36 -4.59
N PHE A 160 -0.53 -9.60 -3.32
CA PHE A 160 0.08 -8.90 -2.19
C PHE A 160 1.56 -9.22 -2.01
N GLU A 161 1.94 -10.50 -2.10
CA GLU A 161 3.35 -10.91 -2.03
C GLU A 161 4.15 -10.35 -3.21
N GLY A 162 3.56 -10.31 -4.40
CA GLY A 162 4.15 -9.68 -5.58
C GLY A 162 4.35 -8.18 -5.41
N LEU A 163 3.36 -7.45 -4.85
CA LEU A 163 3.49 -6.03 -4.52
C LEU A 163 4.61 -5.79 -3.49
N ALA A 164 4.65 -6.58 -2.42
CA ALA A 164 5.71 -6.50 -1.42
C ALA A 164 7.09 -6.68 -2.07
N ARG A 165 7.26 -7.74 -2.85
CA ARG A 165 8.50 -8.05 -3.55
C ARG A 165 8.91 -6.96 -4.53
N GLN A 166 7.94 -6.38 -5.23
CA GLN A 166 8.18 -5.25 -6.14
C GLN A 166 8.68 -4.02 -5.39
N GLN A 167 8.10 -3.67 -4.24
CA GLN A 167 8.57 -2.54 -3.43
C GLN A 167 9.99 -2.78 -2.89
N GLU A 168 10.31 -3.98 -2.39
CA GLU A 168 11.68 -4.33 -1.98
C GLU A 168 12.69 -4.13 -3.11
N LEU A 169 12.36 -4.56 -4.32
CA LEU A 169 13.25 -4.40 -5.48
C LEU A 169 13.40 -2.95 -5.91
N LEU A 170 12.33 -2.16 -5.91
CA LEU A 170 12.41 -0.73 -6.21
C LEU A 170 13.27 0.00 -5.18
N MET A 171 13.06 -0.25 -3.88
CA MET A 171 13.89 0.29 -2.80
C MET A 171 15.37 -0.14 -2.93
N LEU A 172 15.61 -1.39 -3.33
CA LEU A 172 16.96 -1.89 -3.57
C LEU A 172 17.64 -1.13 -4.71
N LEU A 173 16.95 -0.94 -5.85
CA LEU A 173 17.45 -0.18 -6.99
C LEU A 173 17.77 1.27 -6.58
N GLU A 174 16.86 1.97 -5.90
CA GLU A 174 17.05 3.34 -5.43
C GLU A 174 18.23 3.46 -4.47
N ARG A 175 18.35 2.53 -3.52
CA ARG A 175 19.49 2.49 -2.60
C ARG A 175 20.82 2.27 -3.33
N ARG A 176 20.87 1.35 -4.32
CA ARG A 176 22.06 1.11 -5.14
C ARG A 176 22.40 2.33 -6.00
N MET A 177 21.42 2.97 -6.59
CA MET A 177 21.63 4.21 -7.34
C MET A 177 22.29 5.30 -6.49
N LYS A 178 21.91 5.42 -5.23
CA LYS A 178 22.37 6.47 -4.34
C LYS A 178 23.72 6.15 -3.68
N TYR A 179 23.93 4.90 -3.25
CA TYR A 179 25.02 4.55 -2.34
C TYR A 179 25.99 3.49 -2.87
N ASP A 180 25.59 2.67 -3.85
CA ASP A 180 26.41 1.56 -4.35
C ASP A 180 26.18 1.32 -5.84
N ARG A 181 26.80 2.17 -6.64
CA ARG A 181 26.63 2.12 -8.09
C ARG A 181 27.22 0.87 -8.74
N LEU A 182 28.21 0.23 -8.14
CA LEU A 182 28.81 -1.00 -8.67
C LEU A 182 27.85 -2.17 -8.50
N GLY A 183 27.07 -2.21 -7.41
CA GLY A 183 26.06 -3.24 -7.14
C GLY A 183 24.77 -3.09 -7.93
N ILE A 184 24.62 -2.07 -8.78
CA ILE A 184 23.38 -1.83 -9.53
C ILE A 184 23.03 -3.00 -10.46
N ASN A 185 24.03 -3.61 -11.12
CA ASN A 185 23.81 -4.72 -12.03
C ASN A 185 23.22 -5.94 -11.33
N ASP A 186 23.62 -6.22 -10.10
CA ASP A 186 23.10 -7.33 -9.31
C ASP A 186 21.65 -7.09 -8.88
N ALA A 187 21.31 -5.84 -8.52
CA ALA A 187 19.92 -5.46 -8.21
C ALA A 187 19.02 -5.57 -9.45
N LEU A 188 19.51 -5.15 -10.63
CA LEU A 188 18.78 -5.32 -11.90
C LEU A 188 18.60 -6.79 -12.26
N LEU A 189 19.58 -7.65 -11.98
CA LEU A 189 19.47 -9.09 -12.22
C LEU A 189 18.39 -9.73 -11.32
N GLN A 190 18.30 -9.30 -10.06
CA GLN A 190 17.22 -9.74 -9.17
C GLN A 190 15.85 -9.30 -9.72
N PHE A 191 15.72 -8.04 -10.13
CA PHE A 191 14.50 -7.53 -10.73
C PHE A 191 14.13 -8.32 -12.00
N GLU A 192 15.10 -8.58 -12.88
CA GLU A 192 14.91 -9.37 -14.09
C GLU A 192 14.41 -10.78 -13.80
N THR A 193 14.92 -11.41 -12.75
CA THR A 193 14.52 -12.74 -12.33
C THR A 193 13.04 -12.79 -11.95
N GLU A 194 12.57 -11.83 -11.15
CA GLU A 194 11.17 -11.78 -10.74
C GLU A 194 10.25 -11.37 -11.91
N LEU A 195 10.72 -10.50 -12.80
CA LEU A 195 10.00 -10.16 -14.03
C LEU A 195 9.81 -11.39 -14.94
N ASN A 196 10.86 -12.20 -15.11
CA ASN A 196 10.80 -13.43 -15.91
C ASN A 196 9.83 -14.47 -15.32
N ARG A 197 9.71 -14.51 -14.02
CA ARG A 197 8.77 -15.37 -13.30
C ARG A 197 7.33 -14.84 -13.32
N LYS A 198 7.10 -13.63 -13.86
CA LYS A 198 5.81 -12.92 -13.84
C LYS A 198 5.25 -12.71 -12.43
N LEU A 199 6.16 -12.49 -11.45
CA LEU A 199 5.80 -12.28 -10.05
C LEU A 199 5.64 -10.81 -9.67
N LEU A 200 5.91 -9.87 -10.60
CA LEU A 200 5.74 -8.44 -10.38
C LEU A 200 4.38 -8.00 -10.95
N PRO A 201 3.42 -7.57 -10.11
CA PRO A 201 2.07 -7.23 -10.56
C PRO A 201 2.03 -5.99 -11.48
N GLU A 202 2.89 -5.00 -11.22
CA GLU A 202 2.94 -3.73 -11.95
C GLU A 202 4.38 -3.36 -12.32
N PRO A 203 5.08 -4.13 -13.16
CA PRO A 203 6.48 -3.89 -13.48
C PRO A 203 6.72 -2.53 -14.15
N GLN A 204 5.69 -1.93 -14.77
CA GLN A 204 5.74 -0.59 -15.38
C GLN A 204 6.09 0.52 -14.36
N ARG A 205 5.89 0.29 -13.07
CA ARG A 205 6.28 1.21 -12.00
C ARG A 205 7.80 1.39 -11.89
N ALA A 206 8.57 0.43 -12.39
CA ALA A 206 10.03 0.51 -12.43
C ALA A 206 10.57 1.35 -13.59
N LEU A 207 9.76 1.72 -14.58
CA LEU A 207 10.25 2.34 -15.83
C LEU A 207 11.07 3.61 -15.58
N THR A 208 10.59 4.52 -14.72
CA THR A 208 11.31 5.76 -14.39
C THR A 208 12.69 5.47 -13.82
N THR A 209 12.80 4.54 -12.87
CA THR A 209 14.06 4.14 -12.25
C THR A 209 15.00 3.46 -13.25
N LEU A 210 14.46 2.57 -14.09
CA LEU A 210 15.23 1.90 -15.16
C LEU A 210 15.77 2.89 -16.19
N ASP A 211 14.96 3.86 -16.61
CA ASP A 211 15.39 4.90 -17.56
C ASP A 211 16.49 5.80 -16.98
N GLN A 212 16.37 6.17 -15.69
CA GLN A 212 17.40 6.91 -14.99
C GLN A 212 18.73 6.15 -14.94
N ILE A 213 18.70 4.84 -14.61
CA ILE A 213 19.90 4.00 -14.60
C ILE A 213 20.48 3.89 -16.01
N ALA A 214 19.66 3.69 -17.03
CA ALA A 214 20.09 3.54 -18.43
C ALA A 214 20.76 4.81 -18.99
N ALA A 215 20.33 5.99 -18.55
CA ALA A 215 20.81 7.29 -19.00
C ALA A 215 22.08 7.78 -18.26
N ASP A 216 22.28 7.38 -17.00
CA ASP A 216 23.35 7.91 -16.15
C ASP A 216 24.70 7.21 -16.43
N SER A 217 25.64 7.94 -17.04
CA SER A 217 26.98 7.45 -17.39
C SER A 217 27.85 7.05 -16.17
N ARG A 218 27.44 7.42 -14.95
CA ARG A 218 28.13 7.04 -13.71
C ARG A 218 27.94 5.56 -13.34
N PHE A 219 26.95 4.89 -13.94
CA PHE A 219 26.79 3.44 -13.79
C PHE A 219 27.64 2.67 -14.81
N VAL A 220 28.02 1.45 -14.42
CA VAL A 220 28.74 0.53 -15.30
C VAL A 220 27.92 0.21 -16.55
N GLU A 221 28.58 0.08 -17.71
CA GLU A 221 27.89 -0.07 -18.98
C GLU A 221 26.97 -1.30 -19.02
N ILE A 222 27.37 -2.42 -18.44
CA ILE A 222 26.55 -3.63 -18.37
C ILE A 222 25.23 -3.40 -17.60
N GLY A 223 25.27 -2.59 -16.52
CA GLY A 223 24.08 -2.20 -15.76
C GLY A 223 23.16 -1.31 -16.58
N ARG A 224 23.70 -0.33 -17.29
CA ARG A 224 22.95 0.58 -18.16
C ARG A 224 22.26 -0.17 -19.31
N GLN A 225 22.97 -1.09 -19.96
CA GLN A 225 22.41 -1.92 -21.03
C GLN A 225 21.29 -2.82 -20.51
N ARG A 226 21.47 -3.45 -19.33
CA ARG A 226 20.43 -4.27 -18.70
C ARG A 226 19.19 -3.45 -18.35
N ALA A 227 19.36 -2.26 -17.75
CA ALA A 227 18.26 -1.38 -17.42
C ALA A 227 17.45 -0.99 -18.65
N ARG A 228 18.14 -0.64 -19.77
CA ARG A 228 17.50 -0.34 -21.04
C ARG A 228 16.72 -1.54 -21.59
N ALA A 229 17.32 -2.72 -21.60
CA ALA A 229 16.67 -3.94 -22.08
C ALA A 229 15.43 -4.29 -21.25
N LEU A 230 15.48 -4.13 -19.91
CA LEU A 230 14.35 -4.35 -19.04
C LEU A 230 13.21 -3.35 -19.30
N ALA A 231 13.55 -2.07 -19.44
CA ALA A 231 12.57 -1.03 -19.76
C ALA A 231 11.84 -1.31 -21.08
N GLU A 232 12.57 -1.70 -22.14
CA GLU A 232 11.96 -2.07 -23.43
C GLU A 232 11.05 -3.29 -23.32
N ARG A 233 11.44 -4.32 -22.57
CA ARG A 233 10.60 -5.51 -22.37
C ARG A 233 9.32 -5.21 -21.59
N ILE A 234 9.37 -4.24 -20.65
CA ILE A 234 8.19 -3.82 -19.90
C ILE A 234 7.24 -3.00 -20.78
N ARG A 235 7.78 -2.14 -21.66
CA ARG A 235 6.99 -1.36 -22.62
C ARG A 235 6.33 -2.21 -23.70
N HIS A 236 7.03 -3.27 -24.11
CA HIS A 236 6.60 -4.15 -25.22
C HIS A 236 6.55 -5.61 -24.73
N PRO A 237 5.56 -5.97 -23.89
CA PRO A 237 5.41 -7.33 -23.39
C PRO A 237 5.09 -8.28 -24.57
N SER A 238 5.88 -9.34 -24.71
CA SER A 238 5.71 -10.40 -25.73
C SER A 238 4.73 -11.48 -25.25
#